data_7cea5a01b44f052ae5e7fd99178b65c3
#
_entry.id   7cea5a01b44f052ae5e7fd99178b65c3
#
_cell.length_a   1.000
_cell.length_b   1.000
_cell.length_c   1.000
_cell.angle_alpha   90.00
_cell.angle_beta   90.00
_cell.angle_gamma   90.00
#
_symmetry.space_group_name_H-M   'P 1'
#
loop_
_entity.id
_entity.type
_entity.pdbx_description
1 polymer ?
#
loop_
_entity_poly.entity_id
_entity_poly.type
_entity_poly.pdbx_seq_one_letter_code
_entity_poly.pdbx_strand_id
1 'polypeptide(L)'
;MTPKPLIGRLAPSPTGVMHLGNIRSFLLAWLDIRTRNGTLLLRVEDLDSPRVKKGSAAQLITDLEWLGLDYDSEIVFQSQRSTLYEEALQQLIRQGDVYPCACSRREIELAASAPHAEDGSTVYPLTCYQRFSSYGEASECAGRPACWRFHFDQSNIRFTDGFCGDKDFETKSLSDFIVSKNNGEAAYQLAVVVDDAAQGVTEVLRGDDLLDSAARQIAIYQALGVDVPTFKHVPLVAGEDGKRLAKRHGDTSLNHFKQHNVSPQKIIGWLAYASGLTRDLHECLPHQLLGDFDLKKLDAKPLVWRGDFTA
;
A
#
# COMPACT_ATOMS: atom_id res chain seq x y z
N MET A 1 -3.44 31.70 -2.73
CA MET A 1 -3.18 30.33 -3.24
C MET A 1 -4.51 29.60 -3.19
N THR A 2 -5.01 29.07 -4.30
CA THR A 2 -6.15 28.16 -4.29
C THR A 2 -5.76 26.91 -3.51
N PRO A 3 -6.60 26.39 -2.59
CA PRO A 3 -6.31 25.16 -1.88
C PRO A 3 -6.10 24.04 -2.90
N LYS A 4 -5.10 23.18 -2.67
CA LYS A 4 -4.89 21.98 -3.51
C LYS A 4 -6.17 21.14 -3.46
N PRO A 5 -6.59 20.53 -4.59
CA PRO A 5 -7.74 19.65 -4.57
C PRO A 5 -7.49 18.46 -3.63
N LEU A 6 -8.52 18.04 -2.92
CA LEU A 6 -8.47 16.86 -2.06
C LEU A 6 -8.73 15.61 -2.90
N ILE A 7 -7.70 14.83 -3.15
CA ILE A 7 -7.76 13.62 -3.98
C ILE A 7 -7.17 12.45 -3.20
N GLY A 8 -8.00 11.45 -2.92
CA GLY A 8 -7.59 10.18 -2.35
C GLY A 8 -7.73 9.04 -3.35
N ARG A 9 -7.33 7.82 -2.92
CA ARG A 9 -7.46 6.65 -3.78
C ARG A 9 -7.77 5.37 -2.99
N LEU A 10 -8.55 4.49 -3.60
CA LEU A 10 -8.58 3.06 -3.30
C LEU A 10 -7.61 2.38 -4.27
N ALA A 11 -6.64 1.65 -3.73
CA ALA A 11 -5.56 1.06 -4.53
C ALA A 11 -5.41 -0.45 -4.23
N PRO A 12 -6.43 -1.26 -4.55
CA PRO A 12 -6.40 -2.68 -4.27
C PRO A 12 -5.57 -3.47 -5.28
N SER A 13 -4.81 -4.47 -4.77
CA SER A 13 -4.12 -5.46 -5.60
C SER A 13 -5.04 -6.67 -5.82
N PRO A 14 -5.29 -7.11 -7.07
CA PRO A 14 -6.19 -8.22 -7.38
C PRO A 14 -5.48 -9.58 -7.24
N THR A 15 -4.65 -9.75 -6.21
CA THR A 15 -3.84 -10.96 -5.97
C THR A 15 -4.57 -12.01 -5.12
N GLY A 16 -5.75 -11.68 -4.61
CA GLY A 16 -6.54 -12.57 -3.77
C GLY A 16 -7.95 -12.05 -3.53
N VAL A 17 -8.72 -12.79 -2.75
CA VAL A 17 -10.05 -12.37 -2.31
C VAL A 17 -9.90 -11.31 -1.23
N MET A 18 -10.71 -10.26 -1.31
CA MET A 18 -10.78 -9.21 -0.28
C MET A 18 -11.16 -9.83 1.07
N HIS A 19 -10.46 -9.46 2.12
CA HIS A 19 -10.75 -9.91 3.48
C HIS A 19 -11.12 -8.72 4.38
N LEU A 20 -11.64 -9.00 5.57
CA LEU A 20 -12.16 -7.99 6.51
C LEU A 20 -11.19 -6.83 6.76
N GLY A 21 -9.88 -7.12 6.84
CA GLY A 21 -8.86 -6.07 7.02
C GLY A 21 -8.73 -5.13 5.82
N ASN A 22 -8.82 -5.65 4.58
CA ASN A 22 -8.83 -4.80 3.38
C ASN A 22 -10.10 -3.93 3.34
N ILE A 23 -11.25 -4.54 3.64
CA ILE A 23 -12.55 -3.83 3.63
C ILE A 23 -12.50 -2.66 4.61
N ARG A 24 -11.98 -2.88 5.83
CA ARG A 24 -11.82 -1.80 6.82
C ARG A 24 -10.94 -0.66 6.30
N SER A 25 -9.76 -0.98 5.75
CA SER A 25 -8.86 0.06 5.24
C SER A 25 -9.50 0.86 4.09
N PHE A 26 -10.23 0.19 3.19
CA PHE A 26 -10.94 0.87 2.10
C PHE A 26 -12.13 1.69 2.60
N LEU A 27 -12.89 1.21 3.58
CA LEU A 27 -13.96 1.96 4.22
C LEU A 27 -13.42 3.25 4.86
N LEU A 28 -12.33 3.16 5.62
CA LEU A 28 -11.72 4.32 6.27
C LEU A 28 -11.15 5.32 5.25
N ALA A 29 -10.50 4.83 4.18
CA ALA A 29 -10.00 5.69 3.10
C ALA A 29 -11.14 6.39 2.35
N TRP A 30 -12.25 5.68 2.11
CA TRP A 30 -13.46 6.22 1.49
C TRP A 30 -14.08 7.31 2.38
N LEU A 31 -14.28 7.02 3.66
CA LEU A 31 -14.84 7.97 4.64
C LEU A 31 -13.97 9.22 4.79
N ASP A 32 -12.64 9.06 4.87
CA ASP A 32 -11.71 10.20 5.02
C ASP A 32 -11.82 11.20 3.87
N ILE A 33 -12.05 10.73 2.66
CA ILE A 33 -12.18 11.60 1.48
C ILE A 33 -13.61 12.12 1.33
N ARG A 34 -14.63 11.26 1.45
CA ARG A 34 -16.03 11.62 1.22
C ARG A 34 -16.57 12.61 2.26
N THR A 35 -16.21 12.45 3.53
CA THR A 35 -16.59 13.41 4.60
C THR A 35 -16.11 14.83 4.30
N ARG A 36 -14.99 14.96 3.60
CA ARG A 36 -14.39 16.25 3.22
C ARG A 36 -14.75 16.69 1.79
N ASN A 37 -15.74 16.03 1.14
CA ASN A 37 -16.17 16.28 -0.24
C ASN A 37 -15.01 16.22 -1.26
N GLY A 38 -14.04 15.35 -1.04
CA GLY A 38 -12.91 15.13 -1.94
C GLY A 38 -13.21 14.14 -3.05
N THR A 39 -12.32 14.07 -4.03
CA THR A 39 -12.35 13.11 -5.14
C THR A 39 -11.67 11.80 -4.72
N LEU A 40 -12.31 10.68 -4.97
CA LEU A 40 -11.78 9.36 -4.68
C LEU A 40 -11.55 8.57 -5.96
N LEU A 41 -10.31 8.18 -6.21
CA LEU A 41 -9.89 7.43 -7.39
C LEU A 41 -9.89 5.92 -7.10
N LEU A 42 -10.10 5.10 -8.13
CA LEU A 42 -9.86 3.66 -8.07
C LEU A 42 -8.68 3.29 -8.98
N ARG A 43 -7.64 2.70 -8.39
CA ARG A 43 -6.48 2.15 -9.10
C ARG A 43 -6.30 0.68 -8.77
N VAL A 44 -6.37 -0.18 -9.78
CA VAL A 44 -6.09 -1.61 -9.65
C VAL A 44 -4.58 -1.85 -9.78
N GLU A 45 -3.95 -2.35 -8.72
CA GLU A 45 -2.50 -2.60 -8.65
C GLU A 45 -2.18 -4.04 -9.10
N ASP A 46 -2.18 -4.25 -10.40
CA ASP A 46 -2.09 -5.56 -11.08
C ASP A 46 -0.71 -5.90 -11.68
N LEU A 47 0.37 -5.24 -11.19
CA LEU A 47 1.75 -5.51 -11.64
C LEU A 47 2.34 -6.84 -11.17
N ASP A 48 1.77 -7.49 -10.17
CA ASP A 48 2.24 -8.79 -9.70
C ASP A 48 1.57 -9.93 -10.49
N SER A 49 1.84 -9.94 -11.80
CA SER A 49 1.17 -10.79 -12.78
C SER A 49 1.12 -12.29 -12.43
N PRO A 50 2.15 -12.91 -11.78
CA PRO A 50 2.07 -14.33 -11.38
C PRO A 50 0.98 -14.61 -10.32
N ARG A 51 0.58 -13.60 -9.55
CA ARG A 51 -0.43 -13.72 -8.49
C ARG A 51 -1.81 -13.22 -8.92
N VAL A 52 -1.89 -12.45 -10.00
CA VAL A 52 -3.14 -11.92 -10.54
C VAL A 52 -3.85 -13.01 -11.33
N LYS A 53 -4.98 -13.47 -10.85
CA LYS A 53 -5.82 -14.46 -11.55
C LYS A 53 -6.74 -13.75 -12.54
N LYS A 54 -7.03 -14.42 -13.67
CA LYS A 54 -8.00 -13.91 -14.65
C LYS A 54 -9.35 -13.64 -13.98
N GLY A 55 -9.89 -12.44 -14.17
CA GLY A 55 -11.17 -12.01 -13.60
C GLY A 55 -11.09 -11.47 -12.17
N SER A 56 -9.93 -11.56 -11.47
CA SER A 56 -9.83 -11.07 -10.08
C SER A 56 -9.99 -9.55 -9.96
N ALA A 57 -9.55 -8.79 -10.96
CA ALA A 57 -9.76 -7.34 -10.98
C ALA A 57 -11.25 -6.98 -11.12
N ALA A 58 -11.97 -7.62 -12.04
CA ALA A 58 -13.41 -7.41 -12.20
C ALA A 58 -14.18 -7.80 -10.92
N GLN A 59 -13.83 -8.93 -10.30
CA GLN A 59 -14.44 -9.34 -9.03
C GLN A 59 -14.20 -8.31 -7.92
N LEU A 60 -12.98 -7.79 -7.81
CA LEU A 60 -12.61 -6.79 -6.82
C LEU A 60 -13.41 -5.49 -6.98
N ILE A 61 -13.62 -5.03 -8.23
CA ILE A 61 -14.44 -3.85 -8.54
C ILE A 61 -15.89 -4.10 -8.10
N THR A 62 -16.48 -5.24 -8.51
CA THR A 62 -17.81 -5.65 -8.09
C THR A 62 -17.95 -5.76 -6.57
N ASP A 63 -16.91 -6.21 -5.88
CA ASP A 63 -16.87 -6.31 -4.42
C ASP A 63 -16.89 -4.94 -3.73
N LEU A 64 -16.16 -3.96 -4.26
CA LEU A 64 -16.20 -2.57 -3.75
C LEU A 64 -17.59 -1.94 -3.95
N GLU A 65 -18.17 -2.09 -5.13
CA GLU A 65 -19.51 -1.62 -5.45
C GLU A 65 -20.57 -2.27 -4.55
N TRP A 66 -20.46 -3.58 -4.33
CA TRP A 66 -21.37 -4.32 -3.44
C TRP A 66 -21.28 -3.84 -1.98
N LEU A 67 -20.10 -3.40 -1.52
CA LEU A 67 -19.90 -2.79 -0.21
C LEU A 67 -20.39 -1.34 -0.13
N GLY A 68 -20.77 -0.72 -1.26
CA GLY A 68 -21.16 0.69 -1.34
C GLY A 68 -20.00 1.67 -1.32
N LEU A 69 -18.81 1.23 -1.73
CA LEU A 69 -17.60 2.05 -1.83
C LEU A 69 -17.42 2.51 -3.28
N ASP A 70 -18.02 3.63 -3.61
CA ASP A 70 -17.96 4.26 -4.94
C ASP A 70 -16.65 5.03 -5.18
N TYR A 71 -16.43 5.44 -6.44
CA TYR A 71 -15.27 6.21 -6.89
C TYR A 71 -15.65 7.16 -8.03
N ASP A 72 -14.82 8.19 -8.32
CA ASP A 72 -15.22 9.34 -9.15
C ASP A 72 -14.63 9.38 -10.57
N SER A 73 -13.84 8.41 -10.99
CA SER A 73 -13.16 8.46 -12.28
C SER A 73 -13.14 7.11 -12.99
N GLU A 74 -12.61 7.10 -14.22
CA GLU A 74 -12.23 5.86 -14.88
C GLU A 74 -11.22 5.09 -14.02
N ILE A 75 -11.34 3.77 -14.04
CA ILE A 75 -10.47 2.87 -13.29
C ILE A 75 -9.10 2.83 -13.96
N VAL A 76 -8.06 3.09 -13.19
CA VAL A 76 -6.68 2.98 -13.66
C VAL A 76 -6.14 1.59 -13.34
N PHE A 77 -5.51 0.95 -14.33
CA PHE A 77 -4.81 -0.33 -14.17
C PHE A 77 -3.31 -0.11 -14.29
N GLN A 78 -2.52 -0.54 -13.33
CA GLN A 78 -1.07 -0.35 -13.33
C GLN A 78 -0.40 -1.06 -14.51
N SER A 79 -0.90 -2.22 -14.91
CA SER A 79 -0.40 -2.97 -16.08
C SER A 79 -0.44 -2.20 -17.39
N GLN A 80 -1.25 -1.15 -17.51
CA GLN A 80 -1.38 -0.30 -18.68
C GLN A 80 -0.47 0.93 -18.66
N ARG A 81 0.40 1.08 -17.64
CA ARG A 81 1.15 2.32 -17.36
C ARG A 81 2.67 2.16 -17.43
N SER A 82 3.15 1.08 -18.03
CA SER A 82 4.59 0.73 -18.10
C SER A 82 5.48 1.86 -18.59
N THR A 83 5.02 2.64 -19.59
CA THR A 83 5.76 3.78 -20.14
C THR A 83 6.06 4.85 -19.08
N LEU A 84 5.10 5.18 -18.21
CA LEU A 84 5.31 6.17 -17.15
C LEU A 84 6.33 5.69 -16.11
N TYR A 85 6.30 4.40 -15.81
CA TYR A 85 7.27 3.82 -14.87
C TYR A 85 8.67 3.77 -15.46
N GLU A 86 8.78 3.47 -16.75
CA GLU A 86 10.07 3.49 -17.45
C GLU A 86 10.64 4.91 -17.50
N GLU A 87 9.85 5.92 -17.82
CA GLU A 87 10.27 7.32 -17.84
C GLU A 87 10.80 7.76 -16.45
N ALA A 88 10.08 7.42 -15.38
CA ALA A 88 10.51 7.70 -14.01
C ALA A 88 11.79 6.95 -13.63
N LEU A 89 11.91 5.69 -14.00
CA LEU A 89 13.12 4.90 -13.78
C LEU A 89 14.32 5.52 -14.53
N GLN A 90 14.16 5.92 -15.77
CA GLN A 90 15.21 6.58 -16.56
C GLN A 90 15.61 7.93 -15.96
N GLN A 91 14.68 8.67 -15.35
CA GLN A 91 15.01 9.87 -14.60
C GLN A 91 15.92 9.54 -13.40
N LEU A 92 15.55 8.57 -12.56
CA LEU A 92 16.34 8.14 -11.40
C LEU A 92 17.72 7.61 -11.80
N ILE A 93 17.82 6.89 -12.94
CA ILE A 93 19.12 6.43 -13.48
C ILE A 93 20.02 7.62 -13.85
N ARG A 94 19.49 8.62 -14.57
CA ARG A 94 20.26 9.81 -14.95
C ARG A 94 20.72 10.64 -13.76
N GLN A 95 19.96 10.66 -12.68
CA GLN A 95 20.28 11.36 -11.42
C GLN A 95 21.30 10.60 -10.57
N GLY A 96 21.44 9.28 -10.79
CA GLY A 96 22.32 8.45 -9.98
C GLY A 96 21.66 7.94 -8.70
N ASP A 97 20.33 8.12 -8.54
CA ASP A 97 19.57 7.70 -7.36
C ASP A 97 19.35 6.16 -7.31
N VAL A 98 19.64 5.48 -8.42
CA VAL A 98 19.51 4.03 -8.52
C VAL A 98 20.76 3.40 -9.11
N TYR A 99 21.01 2.15 -8.74
CA TYR A 99 22.13 1.36 -9.24
C TYR A 99 21.70 -0.07 -9.62
N PRO A 100 22.44 -0.72 -10.55
CA PRO A 100 22.12 -2.08 -10.96
C PRO A 100 22.54 -3.09 -9.88
N CYS A 101 21.67 -4.07 -9.63
CA CYS A 101 21.86 -5.09 -8.62
C CYS A 101 21.74 -6.51 -9.20
N ALA A 102 22.81 -7.29 -9.07
CA ALA A 102 22.92 -8.65 -9.55
C ALA A 102 22.38 -9.70 -8.54
N CYS A 103 22.16 -9.31 -7.27
CA CYS A 103 21.82 -10.27 -6.19
C CYS A 103 20.45 -10.94 -6.38
N SER A 104 20.42 -12.25 -6.12
CA SER A 104 19.17 -12.98 -5.89
C SER A 104 18.69 -12.81 -4.44
N ARG A 105 17.41 -13.13 -4.16
CA ARG A 105 16.88 -13.16 -2.79
C ARG A 105 17.70 -14.05 -1.87
N ARG A 106 18.07 -15.25 -2.35
CA ARG A 106 18.85 -16.22 -1.59
C ARG A 106 20.24 -15.67 -1.21
N GLU A 107 20.90 -14.97 -2.13
CA GLU A 107 22.20 -14.36 -1.86
C GLU A 107 22.08 -13.25 -0.82
N ILE A 108 21.01 -12.44 -0.87
CA ILE A 108 20.74 -11.41 0.13
C ILE A 108 20.48 -12.05 1.50
N GLU A 109 19.65 -13.08 1.58
CA GLU A 109 19.35 -13.82 2.82
C GLU A 109 20.59 -14.47 3.43
N LEU A 110 21.47 -15.06 2.60
CA LEU A 110 22.73 -15.66 3.05
C LEU A 110 23.76 -14.62 3.51
N ALA A 111 23.81 -13.45 2.85
CA ALA A 111 24.70 -12.37 3.23
C ALA A 111 24.19 -11.61 4.47
N ALA A 112 22.88 -11.58 4.66
CA ALA A 112 22.21 -11.03 5.82
C ALA A 112 22.19 -12.07 6.96
N SER A 113 23.33 -12.37 7.54
CA SER A 113 23.38 -12.84 8.94
C SER A 113 22.93 -11.74 9.93
N ALA A 114 22.27 -10.72 9.43
CA ALA A 114 21.93 -9.43 10.03
C ALA A 114 20.41 -9.24 10.21
N PRO A 115 19.97 -8.29 11.02
CA PRO A 115 18.60 -8.13 11.49
C PRO A 115 17.62 -7.91 10.34
N HIS A 116 16.39 -8.41 10.50
CA HIS A 116 15.26 -8.03 9.66
C HIS A 116 14.88 -6.58 9.92
N ALA A 117 14.45 -5.86 8.89
CA ALA A 117 13.78 -4.57 9.07
C ALA A 117 12.48 -4.75 9.89
N GLU A 118 11.97 -3.68 10.46
CA GLU A 118 10.75 -3.74 11.31
C GLU A 118 9.54 -4.33 10.59
N ASP A 119 9.46 -4.16 9.24
CA ASP A 119 8.45 -4.77 8.37
C ASP A 119 8.70 -6.27 8.08
N GLY A 120 9.73 -6.87 8.66
CA GLY A 120 10.13 -8.27 8.43
C GLY A 120 10.88 -8.50 7.12
N SER A 121 11.20 -7.46 6.35
CA SER A 121 12.03 -7.57 5.15
C SER A 121 13.51 -7.73 5.52
N THR A 122 14.26 -8.45 4.67
CA THR A 122 15.71 -8.62 4.86
C THR A 122 16.42 -7.31 4.50
N VAL A 123 17.22 -6.79 5.42
CA VAL A 123 18.07 -5.60 5.18
C VAL A 123 19.11 -5.96 4.10
N TYR A 124 19.16 -5.17 3.03
CA TYR A 124 20.10 -5.37 1.94
C TYR A 124 21.51 -4.89 2.33
N PRO A 125 22.56 -5.76 2.22
CA PRO A 125 23.90 -5.45 2.72
C PRO A 125 24.74 -4.59 1.77
N LEU A 126 24.13 -3.83 0.86
CA LEU A 126 24.78 -2.95 -0.13
C LEU A 126 25.80 -3.63 -1.06
N THR A 127 25.72 -4.94 -1.24
CA THR A 127 26.68 -5.79 -1.99
C THR A 127 26.96 -5.29 -3.41
N CYS A 128 25.96 -4.69 -4.07
CA CYS A 128 26.10 -4.20 -5.44
C CYS A 128 26.24 -2.67 -5.54
N TYR A 129 26.15 -1.97 -4.43
CA TYR A 129 26.32 -0.52 -4.44
C TYR A 129 27.75 -0.15 -4.88
N GLN A 130 27.87 0.71 -5.88
CA GLN A 130 29.14 1.12 -6.51
C GLN A 130 30.02 -0.04 -7.05
N ARG A 131 29.44 -1.22 -7.21
CA ARG A 131 30.19 -2.40 -7.68
C ARG A 131 30.27 -2.50 -9.20
N PHE A 132 29.22 -2.11 -9.89
CA PHE A 132 29.08 -2.23 -11.34
C PHE A 132 29.05 -0.84 -12.00
N SER A 133 29.77 -0.71 -13.11
CA SER A 133 29.80 0.53 -13.90
C SER A 133 28.57 0.64 -14.83
N SER A 134 27.87 -0.47 -15.10
CA SER A 134 26.72 -0.51 -15.96
C SER A 134 25.74 -1.62 -15.62
N TYR A 135 24.50 -1.47 -16.11
CA TYR A 135 23.48 -2.51 -16.04
C TYR A 135 23.91 -3.81 -16.77
N GLY A 136 24.60 -3.67 -17.91
CA GLY A 136 25.12 -4.80 -18.68
C GLY A 136 26.09 -5.65 -17.86
N GLU A 137 27.08 -5.01 -17.24
CA GLU A 137 28.05 -5.67 -16.38
C GLU A 137 27.40 -6.42 -15.19
N ALA A 138 26.40 -5.80 -14.55
CA ALA A 138 25.65 -6.44 -13.48
C ALA A 138 24.86 -7.65 -13.98
N SER A 139 24.27 -7.57 -15.18
CA SER A 139 23.50 -8.65 -15.80
C SER A 139 24.39 -9.83 -16.22
N GLU A 140 25.56 -9.55 -16.78
CA GLU A 140 26.57 -10.56 -17.10
C GLU A 140 27.06 -11.29 -15.84
N CYS A 141 27.38 -10.52 -14.79
CA CYS A 141 27.79 -11.08 -13.50
C CYS A 141 26.69 -11.99 -12.89
N ALA A 142 25.42 -11.63 -13.05
CA ALA A 142 24.29 -12.40 -12.54
C ALA A 142 23.92 -13.62 -13.41
N GLY A 143 24.37 -13.67 -14.67
CA GLY A 143 23.89 -14.63 -15.68
C GLY A 143 22.41 -14.49 -16.03
N ARG A 144 21.81 -13.32 -15.75
CA ARG A 144 20.40 -12.96 -15.95
C ARG A 144 20.24 -11.44 -15.90
N PRO A 145 19.13 -10.86 -16.40
CA PRO A 145 18.90 -9.42 -16.26
C PRO A 145 19.01 -8.99 -14.79
N ALA A 146 19.73 -7.89 -14.55
CA ALA A 146 19.83 -7.27 -13.23
C ALA A 146 18.49 -6.61 -12.82
N CYS A 147 18.36 -6.19 -11.58
CA CYS A 147 17.30 -5.31 -11.14
C CYS A 147 17.88 -3.92 -10.84
N TRP A 148 17.02 -2.90 -10.73
CA TRP A 148 17.41 -1.58 -10.28
C TRP A 148 17.02 -1.39 -8.81
N ARG A 149 17.95 -0.84 -8.04
CA ARG A 149 17.79 -0.60 -6.61
C ARG A 149 17.98 0.87 -6.31
N PHE A 150 17.06 1.46 -5.54
CA PHE A 150 17.15 2.83 -5.05
C PHE A 150 18.12 2.91 -3.90
N HIS A 151 18.95 3.95 -3.90
CA HIS A 151 19.89 4.27 -2.83
C HIS A 151 19.41 5.47 -2.02
N PHE A 152 19.57 5.42 -0.71
CA PHE A 152 19.29 6.54 0.16
C PHE A 152 20.54 7.39 0.37
N ASP A 153 20.54 8.64 -0.10
CA ASP A 153 21.61 9.61 0.20
C ASP A 153 21.47 10.22 1.61
N GLN A 154 20.28 10.21 2.15
CA GLN A 154 19.96 10.77 3.46
C GLN A 154 20.08 9.72 4.55
N SER A 155 20.50 10.14 5.76
CA SER A 155 20.56 9.23 6.92
C SER A 155 19.19 8.92 7.51
N ASN A 156 18.23 9.84 7.38
CA ASN A 156 16.90 9.72 7.96
C ASN A 156 15.83 10.26 7.00
N ILE A 157 14.67 9.62 7.01
CA ILE A 157 13.44 10.14 6.41
C ILE A 157 12.47 10.53 7.52
N ARG A 158 12.09 11.82 7.54
CA ARG A 158 11.18 12.39 8.53
C ARG A 158 9.91 12.88 7.88
N PHE A 159 8.78 12.56 8.49
CA PHE A 159 7.48 13.09 8.06
C PHE A 159 6.48 13.01 9.22
N THR A 160 5.40 13.79 9.12
CA THR A 160 4.26 13.69 10.02
C THR A 160 3.17 12.85 9.36
N ASP A 161 2.89 11.69 9.94
CA ASP A 161 1.74 10.88 9.54
C ASP A 161 0.46 11.44 10.16
N GLY A 162 -0.61 11.55 9.39
CA GLY A 162 -1.85 12.17 9.84
C GLY A 162 -2.64 11.37 10.90
N PHE A 163 -2.23 10.11 11.15
CA PHE A 163 -2.80 9.27 12.22
C PHE A 163 -1.75 8.87 13.26
N CYS A 164 -0.59 8.40 12.81
CA CYS A 164 0.47 7.90 13.69
C CYS A 164 1.40 9.01 14.24
N GLY A 165 1.23 10.28 13.85
CA GLY A 165 2.07 11.39 14.28
C GLY A 165 3.47 11.39 13.65
N ASP A 166 4.42 12.09 14.30
CA ASP A 166 5.77 12.26 13.76
C ASP A 166 6.53 10.94 13.67
N LYS A 167 7.18 10.75 12.52
CA LYS A 167 7.99 9.58 12.19
C LYS A 167 9.41 9.99 11.81
N ASP A 168 10.38 9.23 12.30
CA ASP A 168 11.79 9.37 11.97
C ASP A 168 12.38 7.99 11.70
N PHE A 169 12.67 7.68 10.44
CA PHE A 169 13.20 6.40 9.99
C PHE A 169 14.66 6.53 9.62
N GLU A 170 15.53 5.76 10.26
CA GLU A 170 16.91 5.60 9.81
C GLU A 170 16.93 4.83 8.48
N THR A 171 17.56 5.40 7.45
CA THR A 171 17.60 4.77 6.12
C THR A 171 18.38 3.46 6.10
N LYS A 172 19.30 3.27 7.05
CA LYS A 172 20.01 1.98 7.24
C LYS A 172 19.05 0.84 7.58
N SER A 173 18.02 1.08 8.41
CA SER A 173 17.02 0.07 8.75
C SER A 173 16.00 -0.13 7.63
N LEU A 174 15.67 0.93 6.87
CA LEU A 174 14.82 0.81 5.68
C LEU A 174 15.52 0.02 4.57
N SER A 175 16.85 0.15 4.47
CA SER A 175 17.69 -0.48 3.45
C SER A 175 17.38 -0.05 2.00
N ASP A 176 18.37 -0.12 1.12
CA ASP A 176 18.16 0.09 -0.31
C ASP A 176 17.19 -0.96 -0.88
N PHE A 177 16.27 -0.55 -1.73
CA PHE A 177 15.14 -1.38 -2.15
C PHE A 177 14.98 -1.39 -3.67
N ILE A 178 14.32 -2.44 -4.19
CA ILE A 178 14.12 -2.62 -5.63
C ILE A 178 13.04 -1.65 -6.13
N VAL A 179 13.34 -0.93 -7.22
CA VAL A 179 12.42 -0.04 -7.95
C VAL A 179 12.06 -0.60 -9.33
N SER A 180 12.91 -1.45 -9.93
CA SER A 180 12.59 -2.20 -11.13
C SER A 180 13.09 -3.65 -10.99
N LYS A 181 12.22 -4.61 -11.31
CA LYS A 181 12.48 -6.05 -11.25
C LYS A 181 13.40 -6.48 -12.39
N ASN A 182 13.95 -7.68 -12.28
CA ASN A 182 14.82 -8.26 -13.32
C ASN A 182 14.09 -8.58 -14.65
N ASN A 183 12.78 -8.59 -14.69
CA ASN A 183 11.98 -8.71 -15.91
C ASN A 183 11.63 -7.33 -16.55
N GLY A 184 12.18 -6.24 -16.01
CA GLY A 184 11.94 -4.87 -16.47
C GLY A 184 10.67 -4.22 -15.91
N GLU A 185 9.83 -4.95 -15.19
CA GLU A 185 8.62 -4.38 -14.58
C GLU A 185 8.98 -3.47 -13.40
N ALA A 186 8.21 -2.39 -13.23
CA ALA A 186 8.31 -1.56 -12.05
C ALA A 186 8.01 -2.36 -10.77
N ALA A 187 8.76 -2.09 -9.72
CA ALA A 187 8.42 -2.62 -8.41
C ALA A 187 7.38 -1.72 -7.71
N TYR A 188 6.71 -2.26 -6.71
CA TYR A 188 5.61 -1.62 -5.99
C TYR A 188 5.90 -0.18 -5.57
N GLN A 189 7.07 0.06 -4.96
CA GLN A 189 7.41 1.38 -4.42
C GLN A 189 7.47 2.46 -5.51
N LEU A 190 8.06 2.16 -6.67
CA LEU A 190 8.13 3.09 -7.80
C LEU A 190 6.75 3.29 -8.43
N ALA A 191 6.03 2.20 -8.72
CA ALA A 191 4.74 2.27 -9.40
C ALA A 191 3.72 3.10 -8.64
N VAL A 192 3.60 2.91 -7.32
CA VAL A 192 2.68 3.67 -6.47
C VAL A 192 3.01 5.16 -6.49
N VAL A 193 4.29 5.54 -6.36
CA VAL A 193 4.70 6.95 -6.37
C VAL A 193 4.40 7.62 -7.71
N VAL A 194 4.75 6.96 -8.81
CA VAL A 194 4.51 7.49 -10.18
C VAL A 194 3.02 7.67 -10.43
N ASP A 195 2.20 6.69 -10.01
CA ASP A 195 0.75 6.76 -10.19
C ASP A 195 0.10 7.82 -9.31
N ASP A 196 0.45 7.88 -8.02
CA ASP A 196 -0.10 8.89 -7.11
C ASP A 196 0.24 10.30 -7.61
N ALA A 197 1.48 10.53 -8.08
CA ALA A 197 1.89 11.81 -8.66
C ALA A 197 1.13 12.12 -9.96
N ALA A 198 1.05 11.18 -10.89
CA ALA A 198 0.38 11.38 -12.18
C ALA A 198 -1.14 11.58 -12.05
N GLN A 199 -1.76 10.98 -11.02
CA GLN A 199 -3.19 11.14 -10.71
C GLN A 199 -3.48 12.33 -9.79
N GLY A 200 -2.44 13.06 -9.33
CA GLY A 200 -2.60 14.21 -8.43
C GLY A 200 -3.11 13.84 -7.03
N VAL A 201 -2.82 12.62 -6.55
CA VAL A 201 -3.22 12.16 -5.22
C VAL A 201 -2.57 13.02 -4.15
N THR A 202 -3.39 13.56 -3.24
CA THR A 202 -2.94 14.43 -2.13
C THR A 202 -3.06 13.75 -0.77
N GLU A 203 -3.86 12.68 -0.66
CA GLU A 203 -4.14 11.98 0.58
C GLU A 203 -4.04 10.47 0.39
N VAL A 204 -3.28 9.80 1.25
CA VAL A 204 -3.08 8.35 1.23
C VAL A 204 -3.43 7.78 2.60
N LEU A 205 -4.61 7.18 2.75
CA LEU A 205 -4.96 6.40 3.93
C LEU A 205 -4.84 4.91 3.61
N ARG A 206 -4.14 4.15 4.49
CA ARG A 206 -3.90 2.71 4.34
C ARG A 206 -3.53 2.05 5.66
N GLY A 207 -3.30 0.74 5.68
CA GLY A 207 -2.87 0.01 6.87
C GLY A 207 -1.46 0.38 7.33
N ASP A 208 -1.21 0.29 8.63
CA ASP A 208 0.05 0.63 9.29
C ASP A 208 1.19 -0.36 9.00
N ASP A 209 0.89 -1.52 8.42
CA ASP A 209 1.88 -2.45 7.87
C ASP A 209 2.65 -1.88 6.66
N LEU A 210 2.22 -0.73 6.13
CA LEU A 210 2.87 -0.01 5.05
C LEU A 210 3.58 1.29 5.51
N LEU A 211 3.75 1.48 6.82
CA LEU A 211 4.36 2.69 7.36
C LEU A 211 5.82 2.87 6.89
N ASP A 212 6.62 1.80 6.92
CA ASP A 212 7.99 1.79 6.37
C ASP A 212 8.02 2.04 4.85
N SER A 213 6.98 1.57 4.15
CA SER A 213 6.85 1.85 2.71
C SER A 213 6.62 3.34 2.44
N ALA A 214 5.97 4.09 3.35
CA ALA A 214 5.82 5.53 3.19
C ALA A 214 7.18 6.23 3.19
N ALA A 215 8.09 5.86 4.08
CA ALA A 215 9.45 6.43 4.11
C ALA A 215 10.21 6.14 2.80
N ARG A 216 10.14 4.91 2.26
CA ARG A 216 10.74 4.55 0.96
C ARG A 216 10.11 5.33 -0.19
N GLN A 217 8.80 5.49 -0.19
CA GLN A 217 8.06 6.24 -1.21
C GLN A 217 8.38 7.74 -1.15
N ILE A 218 8.47 8.33 0.05
CA ILE A 218 8.86 9.75 0.24
C ILE A 218 10.24 10.01 -0.41
N ALA A 219 11.21 9.11 -0.24
CA ALA A 219 12.51 9.24 -0.89
C ALA A 219 12.38 9.27 -2.43
N ILE A 220 11.52 8.43 -3.01
CA ILE A 220 11.27 8.44 -4.47
C ILE A 220 10.54 9.74 -4.89
N TYR A 221 9.51 10.20 -4.15
CA TYR A 221 8.83 11.48 -4.43
C TYR A 221 9.83 12.62 -4.49
N GLN A 222 10.75 12.69 -3.51
CA GLN A 222 11.80 13.71 -3.44
C GLN A 222 12.76 13.61 -4.61
N ALA A 223 13.24 12.41 -4.94
CA ALA A 223 14.15 12.18 -6.07
C ALA A 223 13.51 12.53 -7.42
N LEU A 224 12.22 12.25 -7.60
CA LEU A 224 11.49 12.63 -8.81
C LEU A 224 11.09 14.11 -8.83
N GLY A 225 11.21 14.83 -7.73
CA GLY A 225 10.82 16.24 -7.62
C GLY A 225 9.32 16.47 -7.69
N VAL A 226 8.51 15.51 -7.21
CA VAL A 226 7.06 15.58 -7.21
C VAL A 226 6.50 15.74 -5.79
N ASP A 227 5.27 16.25 -5.67
CA ASP A 227 4.64 16.50 -4.38
C ASP A 227 4.42 15.21 -3.59
N VAL A 228 4.78 15.23 -2.31
CA VAL A 228 4.50 14.14 -1.37
C VAL A 228 3.06 14.26 -0.86
N PRO A 229 2.22 13.22 -0.95
CA PRO A 229 0.88 13.25 -0.36
C PRO A 229 0.93 13.20 1.16
N THR A 230 -0.16 13.59 1.83
CA THR A 230 -0.32 13.35 3.26
C THR A 230 -0.61 11.87 3.48
N PHE A 231 0.26 11.19 4.22
CA PHE A 231 0.06 9.80 4.62
C PHE A 231 -0.72 9.69 5.93
N LYS A 232 -1.58 8.68 6.02
CA LYS A 232 -2.34 8.31 7.21
C LYS A 232 -2.35 6.78 7.32
N HIS A 233 -1.65 6.26 8.31
CA HIS A 233 -1.55 4.82 8.53
C HIS A 233 -2.43 4.42 9.71
N VAL A 234 -3.42 3.56 9.46
CA VAL A 234 -4.38 3.12 10.47
C VAL A 234 -4.11 1.68 10.89
N PRO A 235 -4.34 1.33 12.16
CA PRO A 235 -4.12 -0.02 12.66
C PRO A 235 -4.88 -1.06 11.85
N LEU A 236 -4.28 -2.25 11.70
CA LEU A 236 -4.88 -3.37 10.98
C LEU A 236 -6.00 -4.05 11.78
N VAL A 237 -6.65 -5.04 11.14
CA VAL A 237 -7.48 -6.02 11.82
C VAL A 237 -6.62 -7.23 12.19
N ALA A 238 -6.65 -7.60 13.47
CA ALA A 238 -5.94 -8.73 14.04
C ALA A 238 -6.92 -9.83 14.49
N GLY A 239 -6.42 -11.04 14.68
CA GLY A 239 -7.14 -12.09 15.40
C GLY A 239 -6.99 -11.93 16.92
N GLU A 240 -7.65 -12.79 17.68
CA GLU A 240 -7.54 -12.80 19.16
C GLU A 240 -6.12 -13.05 19.65
N ASP A 241 -5.27 -13.67 18.84
CA ASP A 241 -3.85 -13.88 19.12
C ASP A 241 -2.99 -12.61 18.95
N GLY A 242 -3.60 -11.46 18.64
CA GLY A 242 -2.94 -10.18 18.39
C GLY A 242 -2.18 -10.11 17.07
N LYS A 243 -2.24 -11.17 16.24
CA LYS A 243 -1.54 -11.21 14.94
C LYS A 243 -2.49 -10.79 13.81
N ARG A 244 -1.89 -10.23 12.74
CA ARG A 244 -2.63 -9.91 11.51
C ARG A 244 -3.51 -11.08 11.08
N LEU A 245 -4.73 -10.79 10.59
CA LEU A 245 -5.66 -11.80 10.10
C LEU A 245 -4.99 -12.72 9.07
N ALA A 246 -5.16 -14.03 9.29
CA ALA A 246 -4.67 -15.10 8.44
C ALA A 246 -5.65 -16.28 8.48
N LYS A 247 -5.49 -17.25 7.60
CA LYS A 247 -6.37 -18.43 7.48
C LYS A 247 -6.66 -19.17 8.81
N ARG A 248 -5.73 -19.12 9.79
CA ARG A 248 -5.93 -19.71 11.12
C ARG A 248 -7.04 -19.05 11.96
N HIS A 249 -7.45 -17.81 11.61
CA HIS A 249 -8.52 -17.07 12.31
C HIS A 249 -9.90 -17.27 11.66
N GLY A 250 -10.07 -18.36 10.90
CA GLY A 250 -11.25 -18.63 10.10
C GLY A 250 -11.20 -17.93 8.74
N ASP A 251 -12.22 -18.17 7.94
CA ASP A 251 -12.34 -17.52 6.63
C ASP A 251 -12.99 -16.15 6.80
N THR A 252 -12.18 -15.10 6.77
CA THR A 252 -12.58 -13.69 6.81
C THR A 252 -12.70 -13.08 5.42
N SER A 253 -12.75 -13.92 4.38
CA SER A 253 -12.89 -13.45 3.01
C SER A 253 -14.30 -12.96 2.72
N LEU A 254 -14.40 -11.95 1.86
CA LEU A 254 -15.71 -11.42 1.44
C LEU A 254 -16.55 -12.50 0.76
N ASN A 255 -15.94 -13.41 0.02
CA ASN A 255 -16.65 -14.54 -0.61
C ASN A 255 -17.29 -15.46 0.43
N HIS A 256 -16.60 -15.76 1.53
CA HIS A 256 -17.15 -16.53 2.63
C HIS A 256 -18.39 -15.85 3.21
N PHE A 257 -18.31 -14.55 3.48
CA PHE A 257 -19.46 -13.81 4.01
C PHE A 257 -20.64 -13.80 3.04
N LYS A 258 -20.40 -13.58 1.74
CA LYS A 258 -21.44 -13.65 0.71
C LYS A 258 -22.12 -15.02 0.64
N GLN A 259 -21.33 -16.11 0.71
CA GLN A 259 -21.85 -17.49 0.71
C GLN A 259 -22.73 -17.81 1.94
N HIS A 260 -22.47 -17.12 3.07
CA HIS A 260 -23.28 -17.26 4.29
C HIS A 260 -24.37 -16.19 4.42
N ASN A 261 -24.74 -15.54 3.32
CA ASN A 261 -25.78 -14.51 3.25
C ASN A 261 -25.56 -13.34 4.24
N VAL A 262 -24.31 -13.01 4.55
CA VAL A 262 -23.98 -11.81 5.33
C VAL A 262 -24.14 -10.60 4.43
N SER A 263 -24.98 -9.65 4.83
CA SER A 263 -25.22 -8.42 4.08
C SER A 263 -24.02 -7.47 4.11
N PRO A 264 -23.83 -6.61 3.10
CA PRO A 264 -22.81 -5.57 3.15
C PRO A 264 -23.05 -4.61 4.31
N GLN A 265 -24.30 -4.32 4.63
CA GLN A 265 -24.69 -3.47 5.75
C GLN A 265 -24.21 -4.03 7.09
N LYS A 266 -24.31 -5.36 7.27
CA LYS A 266 -23.82 -6.04 8.48
C LYS A 266 -22.30 -5.95 8.60
N ILE A 267 -21.56 -6.12 7.51
CA ILE A 267 -20.10 -6.01 7.48
C ILE A 267 -19.67 -4.57 7.80
N ILE A 268 -20.26 -3.59 7.10
CA ILE A 268 -19.94 -2.17 7.28
C ILE A 268 -20.31 -1.70 8.70
N GLY A 269 -21.51 -2.07 9.17
CA GLY A 269 -21.98 -1.72 10.51
C GLY A 269 -21.07 -2.27 11.61
N TRP A 270 -20.65 -3.53 11.48
CA TRP A 270 -19.69 -4.12 12.43
C TRP A 270 -18.33 -3.44 12.39
N LEU A 271 -17.80 -3.17 11.18
CA LEU A 271 -16.53 -2.45 11.04
C LEU A 271 -16.60 -1.05 11.62
N ALA A 272 -17.72 -0.34 11.44
CA ALA A 272 -17.93 0.99 12.01
C ALA A 272 -17.96 0.92 13.55
N TYR A 273 -18.76 0.01 14.13
CA TYR A 273 -18.85 -0.19 15.57
C TYR A 273 -17.50 -0.58 16.17
N ALA A 274 -16.87 -1.62 15.65
CA ALA A 274 -15.61 -2.13 16.15
C ALA A 274 -14.43 -1.16 15.95
N SER A 275 -14.55 -0.19 15.03
CA SER A 275 -13.59 0.92 14.85
C SER A 275 -13.92 2.15 15.69
N GLY A 276 -14.98 2.12 16.53
CA GLY A 276 -15.38 3.24 17.39
C GLY A 276 -16.06 4.40 16.63
N LEU A 277 -16.50 4.18 15.40
CA LEU A 277 -17.20 5.22 14.61
C LEU A 277 -18.67 5.34 15.01
N THR A 278 -19.28 4.26 15.50
CA THR A 278 -20.66 4.24 16.04
C THR A 278 -20.66 3.77 17.48
N ARG A 279 -21.65 4.24 18.28
CA ARG A 279 -21.79 3.84 19.69
C ARG A 279 -22.41 2.45 19.82
N ASP A 280 -23.35 2.15 18.94
CA ASP A 280 -24.13 0.94 18.95
C ASP A 280 -23.88 0.13 17.67
N LEU A 281 -23.91 -1.20 17.80
CA LEU A 281 -23.82 -2.11 16.66
C LEU A 281 -25.16 -2.12 15.91
N HIS A 282 -25.15 -1.65 14.68
CA HIS A 282 -26.31 -1.71 13.78
C HIS A 282 -25.86 -1.85 12.31
N GLU A 283 -26.69 -2.40 11.48
CA GLU A 283 -26.45 -2.52 10.06
C GLU A 283 -26.53 -1.13 9.38
N CYS A 284 -25.53 -0.77 8.60
CA CYS A 284 -25.51 0.51 7.88
C CYS A 284 -24.68 0.42 6.59
N LEU A 285 -24.89 1.39 5.71
CA LEU A 285 -24.08 1.60 4.50
C LEU A 285 -23.02 2.69 4.74
N PRO A 286 -21.92 2.73 3.95
CA PRO A 286 -20.84 3.70 4.15
C PRO A 286 -21.31 5.16 4.20
N HIS A 287 -22.24 5.56 3.34
CA HIS A 287 -22.73 6.94 3.26
C HIS A 287 -23.47 7.41 4.54
N GLN A 288 -24.02 6.49 5.32
CA GLN A 288 -24.67 6.80 6.60
C GLN A 288 -23.69 7.14 7.71
N LEU A 289 -22.40 6.84 7.52
CA LEU A 289 -21.32 7.13 8.47
C LEU A 289 -20.66 8.49 8.25
N LEU A 290 -20.97 9.21 7.17
CA LEU A 290 -20.30 10.45 6.80
C LEU A 290 -20.45 11.56 7.85
N GLY A 291 -21.62 11.66 8.50
CA GLY A 291 -21.90 12.70 9.49
C GLY A 291 -21.10 12.54 10.80
N ASP A 292 -20.72 11.33 11.13
CA ASP A 292 -20.10 10.98 12.42
C ASP A 292 -18.60 10.66 12.30
N PHE A 293 -18.09 10.53 11.08
CA PHE A 293 -16.70 10.14 10.83
C PHE A 293 -15.72 11.22 11.26
N ASP A 294 -14.83 10.82 12.15
CA ASP A 294 -13.65 11.58 12.55
C ASP A 294 -12.49 10.60 12.75
N LEU A 295 -11.46 10.71 11.91
CA LEU A 295 -10.28 9.84 11.98
C LEU A 295 -9.60 9.85 13.36
N LYS A 296 -9.70 10.97 14.10
CA LYS A 296 -9.13 11.12 15.44
C LYS A 296 -9.84 10.28 16.51
N LYS A 297 -11.06 9.83 16.23
CA LYS A 297 -11.83 8.96 17.15
C LYS A 297 -11.47 7.49 17.02
N LEU A 298 -10.74 7.09 15.98
CA LEU A 298 -10.30 5.71 15.83
C LEU A 298 -9.36 5.31 16.95
N ASP A 299 -9.54 4.11 17.48
CA ASP A 299 -8.56 3.54 18.42
C ASP A 299 -7.22 3.31 17.70
N ALA A 300 -6.13 3.69 18.35
CA ALA A 300 -4.77 3.45 17.88
C ALA A 300 -4.35 1.97 17.96
N LYS A 301 -5.19 1.11 18.51
CA LYS A 301 -4.97 -0.34 18.60
C LYS A 301 -5.56 -1.07 17.40
N PRO A 302 -4.98 -2.24 17.03
CA PRO A 302 -5.60 -3.12 16.06
C PRO A 302 -7.02 -3.51 16.46
N LEU A 303 -7.93 -3.52 15.47
CA LEU A 303 -9.27 -4.06 15.65
C LEU A 303 -9.17 -5.59 15.78
N VAL A 304 -9.82 -6.18 16.79
CA VAL A 304 -9.77 -7.62 17.02
C VAL A 304 -11.00 -8.31 16.43
N TRP A 305 -10.78 -9.24 15.51
CA TRP A 305 -11.81 -10.13 14.97
C TRP A 305 -11.95 -11.38 15.82
N ARG A 306 -13.15 -11.67 16.31
CA ARG A 306 -13.47 -12.80 17.21
C ARG A 306 -14.24 -13.95 16.56
N GLY A 307 -14.37 -13.94 15.24
CA GLY A 307 -15.02 -15.00 14.48
C GLY A 307 -16.48 -14.72 14.08
N ASP A 308 -17.08 -13.66 14.61
CA ASP A 308 -18.47 -13.27 14.30
C ASP A 308 -18.66 -11.75 14.27
N PHE A 309 -19.88 -11.33 13.89
CA PHE A 309 -20.31 -9.92 13.85
C PHE A 309 -21.10 -9.51 15.09
N THR A 310 -20.67 -9.94 16.26
CA THR A 310 -21.26 -9.52 17.55
C THR A 310 -20.50 -8.33 18.15
N ALA A 311 -21.08 -7.69 19.18
CA ALA A 311 -20.51 -6.56 19.90
C ALA A 311 -19.34 -6.96 20.83
#